data_f02eb27e7ee8aa02cab79395fd87e102
#
_entry.id   f02eb27e7ee8aa02cab79395fd87e102
#
_cell.length_a   1.000
_cell.length_b   1.000
_cell.length_c   1.000
_cell.angle_alpha   90.00
_cell.angle_beta   90.00
_cell.angle_gamma   90.00
#
_symmetry.space_group_name_H-M   'P 1'
#
loop_
_entity.id
_entity.type
_entity.pdbx_description
1 polymer ?
#
loop_
_entity_poly.entity_id
_entity_poly.type
_entity_poly.pdbx_seq_one_letter_code
_entity_poly.pdbx_strand_id
1 'polypeptide(L)'
;TTDGYHVGAVQRIFRKMYENGDIYKGKYVGKYCTPCESFWTESQLVNGKCPDCGREVYDAEEEAYFFRLSKYSDRIRDLLENTDYLEPRSRVNEMVNNFIKPGLEDLCVSRTSFTWGVPVDFDDKHVVYVWIDALFNYLTALGYENDQYHDVDKYWPADVHFVGKEIVRFHSIIWPAMLMSVGMPLPKKVYGHGWLNFNGEKMSKSRGNVVDPYILAEMFGVDALRFFLLRTF
;
A
#
# COMPACT_ATOMS: atom_id res chain seq x y z
N THR A 1 11.61 -8.31 0.51
CA THR A 1 11.55 -7.26 1.54
C THR A 1 12.45 -7.53 2.74
N THR A 2 12.91 -8.76 2.98
CA THR A 2 13.79 -9.11 4.12
C THR A 2 15.28 -9.08 3.79
N ASP A 3 15.65 -8.88 2.54
CA ASP A 3 17.05 -8.81 2.11
C ASP A 3 17.73 -7.53 2.61
N GLY A 4 18.98 -7.64 3.05
CA GLY A 4 19.73 -6.53 3.64
C GLY A 4 19.86 -5.31 2.72
N TYR A 5 20.02 -5.52 1.41
CA TYR A 5 20.08 -4.43 0.43
C TYR A 5 18.76 -3.65 0.37
N HIS A 6 17.63 -4.35 0.44
CA HIS A 6 16.30 -3.74 0.44
C HIS A 6 16.06 -2.96 1.72
N VAL A 7 16.34 -3.56 2.88
CA VAL A 7 16.21 -2.90 4.19
C VAL A 7 17.01 -1.60 4.22
N GLY A 8 18.28 -1.64 3.82
CA GLY A 8 19.13 -0.45 3.77
C GLY A 8 18.64 0.60 2.76
N ALA A 9 18.09 0.18 1.62
CA ALA A 9 17.51 1.09 0.63
C ALA A 9 16.25 1.79 1.18
N VAL A 10 15.34 1.04 1.81
CA VAL A 10 14.13 1.62 2.42
C VAL A 10 14.48 2.61 3.53
N GLN A 11 15.50 2.34 4.34
CA GLN A 11 15.99 3.28 5.34
C GLN A 11 16.46 4.59 4.71
N ARG A 12 17.29 4.53 3.64
CA ARG A 12 17.74 5.73 2.92
C ARG A 12 16.58 6.50 2.28
N ILE A 13 15.61 5.81 1.70
CA ILE A 13 14.41 6.39 1.11
C ILE A 13 13.57 7.10 2.18
N PHE A 14 13.33 6.46 3.32
CA PHE A 14 12.58 7.04 4.42
C PHE A 14 13.26 8.30 4.96
N ARG A 15 14.58 8.25 5.15
CA ARG A 15 15.40 9.41 5.55
C ARG A 15 15.30 10.53 4.52
N LYS A 16 15.42 10.24 3.22
CA LYS A 16 15.28 11.22 2.14
C LYS A 16 13.92 11.93 2.17
N MET A 17 12.83 11.20 2.36
CA MET A 17 11.50 11.80 2.50
C MET A 17 11.39 12.66 3.78
N TYR A 18 12.06 12.26 4.87
CA TYR A 18 12.11 13.04 6.09
C TYR A 18 12.91 14.33 5.91
N GLU A 19 14.09 14.28 5.30
CA GLU A 19 14.93 15.44 5.01
C GLU A 19 14.27 16.43 4.04
N ASN A 20 13.45 15.92 3.10
CA ASN A 20 12.63 16.73 2.21
C ASN A 20 11.45 17.42 2.93
N GLY A 21 11.20 17.11 4.21
CA GLY A 21 10.08 17.62 4.99
C GLY A 21 8.73 16.96 4.60
N ASP A 22 8.75 15.89 3.85
CA ASP A 22 7.55 15.12 3.46
C ASP A 22 7.16 14.08 4.51
N ILE A 23 8.09 13.71 5.39
CA ILE A 23 7.79 12.96 6.61
C ILE A 23 8.07 13.87 7.82
N TYR A 24 7.20 13.79 8.81
CA TYR A 24 7.33 14.54 10.06
C TYR A 24 6.89 13.69 11.24
N LYS A 25 7.40 14.01 12.42
CA LYS A 25 7.04 13.36 13.68
C LYS A 25 5.80 14.01 14.26
N GLY A 26 4.83 13.20 14.68
CA GLY A 26 3.57 13.65 15.24
C GLY A 26 3.02 12.63 16.25
N LYS A 27 1.77 12.80 16.64
CA LYS A 27 1.07 11.88 17.52
C LYS A 27 -0.06 11.20 16.78
N TYR A 28 -0.07 9.88 16.80
CA TYR A 28 -1.21 9.09 16.36
C TYR A 28 -2.17 8.90 17.53
N VAL A 29 -3.41 9.28 17.32
CA VAL A 29 -4.49 9.06 18.31
C VAL A 29 -5.40 7.99 17.76
N GLY A 30 -5.70 6.97 18.54
CA GLY A 30 -6.54 5.86 18.12
C GLY A 30 -7.09 5.08 19.30
N LYS A 31 -7.95 4.11 19.02
CA LYS A 31 -8.53 3.18 19.99
C LYS A 31 -7.56 2.03 20.22
N TYR A 32 -6.96 1.95 21.39
CA TYR A 32 -5.95 0.96 21.74
C TYR A 32 -6.55 -0.21 22.50
N CYS A 33 -6.20 -1.42 22.10
CA CYS A 33 -6.51 -2.65 22.80
C CYS A 33 -5.26 -3.18 23.50
N THR A 34 -5.18 -3.09 24.82
CA THR A 34 -4.00 -3.55 25.58
C THR A 34 -3.68 -5.02 25.39
N PRO A 35 -4.67 -5.97 25.43
CA PRO A 35 -4.35 -7.38 25.27
C PRO A 35 -3.87 -7.80 23.89
N CYS A 36 -4.25 -7.04 22.85
CA CYS A 36 -3.80 -7.27 21.46
C CYS A 36 -2.64 -6.37 21.07
N GLU A 37 -2.26 -5.40 21.93
CA GLU A 37 -1.23 -4.38 21.67
C GLU A 37 -1.42 -3.69 20.33
N SER A 38 -2.68 -3.38 19.97
CA SER A 38 -3.05 -2.90 18.64
C SER A 38 -3.93 -1.66 18.71
N PHE A 39 -3.66 -0.73 17.78
CA PHE A 39 -4.48 0.45 17.54
C PHE A 39 -5.52 0.18 16.46
N TRP A 40 -6.71 0.73 16.67
CA TRP A 40 -7.84 0.62 15.77
C TRP A 40 -8.42 2.00 15.49
N THR A 41 -8.91 2.21 14.28
CA THR A 41 -9.77 3.37 14.00
C THR A 41 -11.18 3.08 14.49
N GLU A 42 -11.97 4.14 14.77
CA GLU A 42 -13.35 4.01 15.19
C GLU A 42 -14.18 3.12 14.24
N SER A 43 -13.94 3.24 12.92
CA SER A 43 -14.63 2.45 11.89
C SER A 43 -14.24 0.97 11.84
N GLN A 44 -13.14 0.58 12.45
CA GLN A 44 -12.69 -0.80 12.52
C GLN A 44 -13.26 -1.55 13.72
N LEU A 45 -13.78 -0.83 14.71
CA LEU A 45 -14.34 -1.44 15.90
C LEU A 45 -15.62 -2.22 15.59
N VAL A 46 -15.80 -3.35 16.25
CA VAL A 46 -17.02 -4.15 16.19
C VAL A 46 -17.83 -3.90 17.46
N ASN A 47 -18.96 -3.20 17.33
CA ASN A 47 -19.77 -2.77 18.47
C ASN A 47 -18.99 -1.96 19.51
N GLY A 48 -18.05 -1.09 19.06
CA GLY A 48 -17.20 -0.29 19.93
C GLY A 48 -16.07 -1.05 20.62
N LYS A 49 -15.80 -2.30 20.23
CA LYS A 49 -14.80 -3.18 20.82
C LYS A 49 -13.74 -3.62 19.83
N CYS A 50 -12.64 -4.13 20.37
CA CYS A 50 -11.55 -4.69 19.57
C CYS A 50 -12.05 -5.79 18.63
N PRO A 51 -11.80 -5.71 17.31
CA PRO A 51 -12.27 -6.72 16.36
C PRO A 51 -11.60 -8.08 16.54
N ASP A 52 -10.38 -8.12 17.09
CA ASP A 52 -9.63 -9.37 17.26
C ASP A 52 -10.04 -10.16 18.49
N CYS A 53 -10.27 -9.48 19.62
CA CYS A 53 -10.50 -10.19 20.88
C CYS A 53 -11.82 -9.82 21.56
N GLY A 54 -12.60 -8.88 21.02
CA GLY A 54 -13.90 -8.47 21.57
C GLY A 54 -13.84 -7.66 22.87
N ARG A 55 -12.67 -7.28 23.34
CA ARG A 55 -12.48 -6.51 24.61
C ARG A 55 -12.65 -5.02 24.40
N GLU A 56 -12.86 -4.30 25.48
CA GLU A 56 -12.93 -2.84 25.49
C GLU A 56 -11.62 -2.23 24.98
N VAL A 57 -11.73 -1.11 24.28
CA VAL A 57 -10.62 -0.28 23.82
C VAL A 57 -10.72 1.10 24.48
N TYR A 58 -9.61 1.80 24.58
CA TYR A 58 -9.56 3.15 25.14
C TYR A 58 -8.77 4.09 24.22
N ASP A 59 -8.98 5.39 24.36
CA ASP A 59 -8.22 6.38 23.62
C ASP A 59 -6.77 6.38 24.10
N ALA A 60 -5.85 6.24 23.16
CA ALA A 60 -4.42 6.28 23.42
C ALA A 60 -3.70 7.10 22.35
N GLU A 61 -2.57 7.68 22.74
CA GLU A 61 -1.68 8.41 21.84
C GLU A 61 -0.38 7.63 21.71
N GLU A 62 0.11 7.52 20.47
CA GLU A 62 1.43 6.98 20.16
C GLU A 62 2.20 7.99 19.33
N GLU A 63 3.48 8.20 19.63
CA GLU A 63 4.36 8.96 18.76
C GLU A 63 4.58 8.19 17.47
N ALA A 64 4.45 8.85 16.34
CA ALA A 64 4.61 8.22 15.03
C ALA A 64 5.12 9.22 14.00
N TYR A 65 5.67 8.69 12.91
CA TYR A 65 5.99 9.47 11.72
C TYR A 65 4.81 9.48 10.76
N PHE A 66 4.59 10.64 10.12
CA PHE A 66 3.51 10.86 9.16
C PHE A 66 4.09 11.34 7.83
N PHE A 67 3.62 10.74 6.73
CA PHE A 67 3.88 11.23 5.38
C PHE A 67 2.82 12.26 5.01
N ARG A 68 3.26 13.45 4.53
CA ARG A 68 2.39 14.58 4.13
C ARG A 68 1.66 14.26 2.82
N LEU A 69 0.79 13.26 2.84
CA LEU A 69 0.00 12.86 1.68
C LEU A 69 -0.91 14.00 1.21
N SER A 70 -1.44 14.79 2.14
CA SER A 70 -2.26 15.98 1.87
C SER A 70 -1.57 16.99 0.95
N LYS A 71 -0.25 17.17 1.05
CA LYS A 71 0.58 18.04 0.19
C LYS A 71 0.46 17.70 -1.30
N TYR A 72 0.18 16.44 -1.62
CA TYR A 72 0.13 15.93 -2.99
C TYR A 72 -1.29 15.87 -3.57
N SER A 73 -2.31 16.31 -2.81
CA SER A 73 -3.73 16.15 -3.12
C SER A 73 -4.10 16.67 -4.52
N ASP A 74 -3.70 17.90 -4.87
CA ASP A 74 -4.04 18.50 -6.16
C ASP A 74 -3.33 17.80 -7.33
N ARG A 75 -2.07 17.41 -7.14
CA ARG A 75 -1.30 16.66 -8.17
C ARG A 75 -1.88 15.26 -8.40
N ILE A 76 -2.30 14.58 -7.34
CA ILE A 76 -2.95 13.26 -7.44
C ILE A 76 -4.34 13.41 -8.08
N ARG A 77 -5.09 14.44 -7.74
CA ARG A 77 -6.38 14.73 -8.39
C ARG A 77 -6.20 14.90 -9.90
N ASP A 78 -5.28 15.78 -10.29
CA ASP A 78 -4.99 16.04 -11.71
C ASP A 78 -4.57 14.75 -12.44
N LEU A 79 -3.68 13.97 -11.84
CA LEU A 79 -3.24 12.68 -12.38
C LEU A 79 -4.42 11.72 -12.62
N LEU A 80 -5.35 11.62 -11.67
CA LEU A 80 -6.48 10.68 -11.75
C LEU A 80 -7.60 11.17 -12.69
N GLU A 81 -7.89 12.47 -12.70
CA GLU A 81 -9.03 13.01 -13.44
C GLU A 81 -8.69 13.35 -14.89
N ASN A 82 -7.45 13.80 -15.15
CA ASN A 82 -7.06 14.39 -16.44
C ASN A 82 -6.10 13.52 -17.25
N THR A 83 -5.76 12.31 -16.78
CA THR A 83 -4.94 11.36 -17.53
C THR A 83 -5.52 9.96 -17.52
N ASP A 84 -4.93 9.05 -18.31
CA ASP A 84 -5.25 7.63 -18.35
C ASP A 84 -4.40 6.80 -17.36
N TYR A 85 -3.92 7.45 -16.28
CA TYR A 85 -3.06 6.81 -15.29
C TYR A 85 -3.74 5.65 -14.56
N LEU A 86 -5.03 5.77 -14.24
CA LEU A 86 -5.81 4.73 -13.55
C LEU A 86 -6.95 4.21 -14.42
N GLU A 87 -6.97 2.90 -14.61
CA GLU A 87 -8.03 2.16 -15.31
C GLU A 87 -8.56 1.00 -14.46
N PRO A 88 -9.82 0.58 -14.69
CA PRO A 88 -10.86 1.23 -15.51
C PRO A 88 -11.39 2.51 -14.87
N ARG A 89 -12.15 3.31 -15.64
CA ARG A 89 -12.70 4.60 -15.17
C ARG A 89 -13.54 4.49 -13.89
N SER A 90 -14.15 3.34 -13.65
CA SER A 90 -14.86 3.06 -12.39
C SER A 90 -13.94 3.18 -11.16
N ARG A 91 -12.66 2.83 -11.28
CA ARG A 91 -11.66 2.96 -10.21
C ARG A 91 -11.30 4.42 -9.97
N VAL A 92 -11.20 5.22 -11.03
CA VAL A 92 -11.00 6.68 -10.90
C VAL A 92 -12.15 7.29 -10.08
N ASN A 93 -13.39 6.99 -10.46
CA ASN A 93 -14.57 7.52 -9.77
C ASN A 93 -14.58 7.09 -8.28
N GLU A 94 -14.21 5.84 -7.98
CA GLU A 94 -14.09 5.33 -6.62
C GLU A 94 -13.03 6.09 -5.81
N MET A 95 -11.84 6.27 -6.36
CA MET A 95 -10.73 6.97 -5.70
C MET A 95 -11.05 8.44 -5.49
N VAL A 96 -11.58 9.10 -6.50
CA VAL A 96 -11.92 10.53 -6.42
C VAL A 96 -13.03 10.77 -5.41
N ASN A 97 -14.12 10.01 -5.46
CA ASN A 97 -15.27 10.24 -4.57
C ASN A 97 -14.98 9.88 -3.12
N ASN A 98 -14.23 8.79 -2.87
CA ASN A 98 -14.04 8.26 -1.52
C ASN A 98 -12.82 8.86 -0.81
N PHE A 99 -11.83 9.38 -1.55
CA PHE A 99 -10.57 9.82 -0.95
C PHE A 99 -10.17 11.24 -1.34
N ILE A 100 -10.28 11.63 -2.62
CA ILE A 100 -9.83 12.95 -3.07
C ILE A 100 -10.80 14.06 -2.66
N LYS A 101 -12.11 13.88 -2.91
CA LYS A 101 -13.13 14.89 -2.58
C LYS A 101 -13.26 15.17 -1.08
N PRO A 102 -13.23 14.16 -0.20
CA PRO A 102 -13.22 14.41 1.25
C PRO A 102 -11.95 15.11 1.74
N GLY A 103 -10.86 15.05 0.96
CA GLY A 103 -9.54 15.52 1.33
C GLY A 103 -8.62 14.37 1.72
N LEU A 104 -7.37 14.40 1.24
CA LEU A 104 -6.35 13.44 1.66
C LEU A 104 -5.80 13.83 3.02
N GLU A 105 -5.83 12.91 3.96
CA GLU A 105 -5.18 13.05 5.26
C GLU A 105 -3.76 12.52 5.20
N ASP A 106 -2.87 13.05 6.05
CA ASP A 106 -1.51 12.59 6.18
C ASP A 106 -1.48 11.14 6.69
N LEU A 107 -0.61 10.34 6.10
CA LEU A 107 -0.54 8.92 6.35
C LEU A 107 0.46 8.61 7.47
N CYS A 108 0.02 7.90 8.52
CA CYS A 108 0.92 7.36 9.52
C CYS A 108 1.83 6.28 8.91
N VAL A 109 3.15 6.49 8.96
CA VAL A 109 4.15 5.70 8.23
C VAL A 109 5.18 5.03 9.11
N SER A 110 4.96 5.01 10.42
CA SER A 110 5.76 4.22 11.36
C SER A 110 4.92 3.59 12.45
N ARG A 111 5.49 2.63 13.16
CA ARG A 111 4.90 1.94 14.31
C ARG A 111 5.95 1.78 15.39
N THR A 112 5.52 1.79 16.66
CA THR A 112 6.35 1.46 17.84
C THR A 112 5.86 0.22 18.58
N SER A 113 4.66 -0.26 18.25
CA SER A 113 4.00 -1.39 18.93
C SER A 113 4.62 -2.76 18.65
N PHE A 114 5.53 -2.87 17.70
CA PHE A 114 6.28 -4.08 17.38
C PHE A 114 7.65 -3.75 16.80
N THR A 115 8.57 -4.73 16.82
CA THR A 115 9.97 -4.54 16.42
C THR A 115 10.32 -5.21 15.09
N TRP A 116 9.42 -6.04 14.55
CA TRP A 116 9.66 -6.71 13.27
C TRP A 116 9.37 -5.77 12.10
N GLY A 117 10.30 -5.66 11.16
CA GLY A 117 10.20 -4.82 9.97
C GLY A 117 11.48 -4.01 9.73
N VAL A 118 11.41 -3.02 8.85
CA VAL A 118 12.53 -2.12 8.58
C VAL A 118 12.62 -1.06 9.68
N PRO A 119 13.68 -1.02 10.51
CA PRO A 119 13.83 0.01 11.53
C PRO A 119 14.10 1.37 10.89
N VAL A 120 13.57 2.43 11.50
CA VAL A 120 13.93 3.81 11.13
C VAL A 120 15.36 4.05 11.64
N ASP A 121 16.30 4.28 10.73
CA ASP A 121 17.75 4.28 11.03
C ASP A 121 18.23 5.47 11.89
N PHE A 122 17.41 6.51 12.04
CA PHE A 122 17.67 7.67 12.90
C PHE A 122 16.78 7.73 14.15
N ASP A 123 15.89 6.74 14.33
CA ASP A 123 15.02 6.61 15.51
C ASP A 123 14.62 5.13 15.71
N ASP A 124 15.43 4.40 16.42
CA ASP A 124 15.36 2.95 16.61
C ASP A 124 14.10 2.44 17.32
N LYS A 125 13.30 3.34 17.91
CA LYS A 125 12.01 3.01 18.49
C LYS A 125 10.93 2.75 17.45
N HIS A 126 11.16 3.20 16.22
CA HIS A 126 10.18 3.14 15.14
C HIS A 126 10.54 2.11 14.08
N VAL A 127 9.52 1.42 13.61
CA VAL A 127 9.59 0.53 12.43
C VAL A 127 8.78 1.17 11.30
N VAL A 128 9.33 1.15 10.10
CA VAL A 128 8.68 1.68 8.89
C VAL A 128 7.40 0.91 8.61
N TYR A 129 6.35 1.63 8.26
CA TYR A 129 5.05 1.04 7.89
C TYR A 129 5.17 0.16 6.64
N VAL A 130 4.56 -1.02 6.71
CA VAL A 130 4.66 -2.07 5.71
C VAL A 130 4.41 -1.62 4.26
N TRP A 131 3.55 -0.63 4.02
CA TRP A 131 3.28 -0.17 2.67
C TRP A 131 4.37 0.73 2.08
N ILE A 132 5.20 1.39 2.89
CA ILE A 132 6.43 2.02 2.36
C ILE A 132 7.41 0.93 1.93
N ASP A 133 7.68 -0.03 2.78
CA ASP A 133 8.51 -1.20 2.48
C ASP A 133 8.04 -1.90 1.20
N ALA A 134 6.78 -2.32 1.15
CA ALA A 134 6.22 -3.07 0.04
C ALA A 134 6.21 -2.31 -1.29
N LEU A 135 5.86 -1.01 -1.29
CA LEU A 135 5.79 -0.22 -2.52
C LEU A 135 7.18 0.11 -3.07
N PHE A 136 8.13 0.47 -2.23
CA PHE A 136 9.49 0.72 -2.70
C PHE A 136 10.23 -0.54 -3.16
N ASN A 137 9.70 -1.74 -2.86
CA ASN A 137 10.26 -2.98 -3.42
C ASN A 137 10.29 -2.97 -4.96
N TYR A 138 9.32 -2.33 -5.61
CA TYR A 138 9.33 -2.15 -7.08
C TYR A 138 10.61 -1.48 -7.60
N LEU A 139 11.19 -0.56 -6.83
CA LEU A 139 12.40 0.15 -7.20
C LEU A 139 13.67 -0.49 -6.66
N THR A 140 13.64 -0.92 -5.40
CA THR A 140 14.84 -1.49 -4.75
C THR A 140 15.26 -2.82 -5.38
N ALA A 141 14.31 -3.62 -5.89
CA ALA A 141 14.59 -4.82 -6.66
C ALA A 141 15.26 -4.53 -8.02
N LEU A 142 15.22 -3.29 -8.49
CA LEU A 142 15.89 -2.84 -9.71
C LEU A 142 17.23 -2.13 -9.42
N GLY A 143 17.56 -1.90 -8.14
CA GLY A 143 18.81 -1.27 -7.74
C GLY A 143 18.68 0.18 -7.25
N TYR A 144 17.46 0.71 -7.10
CA TYR A 144 17.28 2.04 -6.52
C TYR A 144 17.76 2.06 -5.06
N GLU A 145 18.64 3.04 -4.75
CA GLU A 145 19.27 3.18 -3.43
C GLU A 145 20.02 1.93 -2.93
N ASN A 146 20.55 1.11 -3.86
CA ASN A 146 21.45 0.00 -3.52
C ASN A 146 22.34 -0.37 -4.71
N ASP A 147 23.42 -1.12 -4.44
CA ASP A 147 24.41 -1.57 -5.44
C ASP A 147 24.19 -3.03 -5.85
N GLN A 148 23.11 -3.68 -5.42
CA GLN A 148 22.85 -5.09 -5.73
C GLN A 148 22.41 -5.29 -7.18
N TYR A 149 21.65 -4.33 -7.73
CA TYR A 149 21.12 -4.35 -9.09
C TYR A 149 21.33 -2.98 -9.74
N HIS A 150 21.30 -2.94 -11.10
CA HIS A 150 21.52 -1.72 -11.88
C HIS A 150 20.51 -1.61 -13.03
N ASP A 151 19.28 -2.01 -12.79
CA ASP A 151 18.24 -2.18 -13.81
C ASP A 151 17.16 -1.07 -13.76
N VAL A 152 17.30 -0.06 -12.89
CA VAL A 152 16.32 1.02 -12.75
C VAL A 152 16.08 1.70 -14.09
N ASP A 153 17.12 2.16 -14.77
CA ASP A 153 16.99 2.88 -16.05
C ASP A 153 16.40 2.03 -17.18
N LYS A 154 16.46 0.70 -17.03
CA LYS A 154 15.96 -0.24 -18.05
C LYS A 154 14.47 -0.57 -17.86
N TYR A 155 14.02 -0.70 -16.61
CA TYR A 155 12.70 -1.22 -16.30
C TYR A 155 11.78 -0.21 -15.60
N TRP A 156 12.31 0.95 -15.18
CA TRP A 156 11.50 2.00 -14.59
C TRP A 156 11.46 3.24 -15.50
N PRO A 157 10.31 3.90 -15.70
CA PRO A 157 9.01 3.61 -15.07
C PRO A 157 8.33 2.34 -15.61
N ALA A 158 7.62 1.64 -14.74
CA ALA A 158 6.80 0.49 -15.13
C ALA A 158 5.73 0.92 -16.14
N ASP A 159 5.48 0.08 -17.16
CA ASP A 159 4.41 0.34 -18.13
C ASP A 159 3.03 0.20 -17.50
N VAL A 160 2.82 -0.83 -16.67
CA VAL A 160 1.56 -1.06 -15.96
C VAL A 160 1.82 -1.71 -14.60
N HIS A 161 1.18 -1.16 -13.56
CA HIS A 161 0.92 -1.86 -12.32
C HIS A 161 -0.45 -2.54 -12.40
N PHE A 162 -0.47 -3.86 -12.53
CA PHE A 162 -1.68 -4.65 -12.60
C PHE A 162 -2.04 -5.17 -11.21
N VAL A 163 -3.10 -4.66 -10.60
CA VAL A 163 -3.39 -4.86 -9.17
C VAL A 163 -4.86 -5.19 -8.90
N GLY A 164 -5.13 -5.91 -7.82
CA GLY A 164 -6.48 -6.11 -7.32
C GLY A 164 -7.10 -4.83 -6.78
N LYS A 165 -8.42 -4.70 -6.88
CA LYS A 165 -9.14 -3.47 -6.50
C LYS A 165 -8.92 -3.05 -5.05
N GLU A 166 -8.62 -3.96 -4.14
CA GLU A 166 -8.38 -3.68 -2.72
C GLU A 166 -7.11 -2.89 -2.46
N ILE A 167 -6.13 -2.95 -3.36
CA ILE A 167 -4.86 -2.23 -3.24
C ILE A 167 -4.71 -1.10 -4.27
N VAL A 168 -5.77 -0.78 -5.01
CA VAL A 168 -5.78 0.34 -5.97
C VAL A 168 -5.44 1.65 -5.29
N ARG A 169 -5.99 1.93 -4.09
CA ARG A 169 -5.68 3.15 -3.33
C ARG A 169 -4.17 3.32 -3.09
N PHE A 170 -3.49 2.23 -2.74
CA PHE A 170 -2.05 2.26 -2.50
C PHE A 170 -1.26 2.59 -3.77
N HIS A 171 -1.67 2.05 -4.91
CA HIS A 171 -0.96 2.22 -6.18
C HIS A 171 -1.33 3.47 -6.96
N SER A 172 -2.54 4.01 -6.76
CA SER A 172 -3.01 5.18 -7.50
C SER A 172 -2.98 6.50 -6.73
N ILE A 173 -2.87 6.45 -5.40
CA ILE A 173 -2.83 7.64 -4.54
C ILE A 173 -1.50 7.69 -3.76
N ILE A 174 -1.22 6.68 -2.95
CA ILE A 174 -0.09 6.70 -2.01
C ILE A 174 1.24 6.55 -2.76
N TRP A 175 1.35 5.58 -3.63
CA TRP A 175 2.56 5.30 -4.38
C TRP A 175 3.03 6.47 -5.28
N PRO A 176 2.17 7.08 -6.12
CA PRO A 176 2.59 8.23 -6.89
C PRO A 176 2.99 9.42 -6.01
N ALA A 177 2.34 9.66 -4.86
CA ALA A 177 2.76 10.70 -3.93
C ALA A 177 4.16 10.44 -3.35
N MET A 178 4.46 9.19 -2.97
CA MET A 178 5.79 8.80 -2.48
C MET A 178 6.86 8.94 -3.57
N LEU A 179 6.56 8.52 -4.81
CA LEU A 179 7.47 8.71 -5.95
C LEU A 179 7.76 10.19 -6.22
N MET A 180 6.73 11.04 -6.17
CA MET A 180 6.89 12.48 -6.30
C MET A 180 7.79 13.06 -5.20
N SER A 181 7.68 12.55 -3.97
CA SER A 181 8.50 12.97 -2.83
C SER A 181 9.99 12.68 -3.02
N VAL A 182 10.32 11.52 -3.58
CA VAL A 182 11.71 11.12 -3.83
C VAL A 182 12.23 11.53 -5.20
N GLY A 183 11.40 12.19 -6.04
CA GLY A 183 11.77 12.67 -7.36
C GLY A 183 11.87 11.60 -8.44
N MET A 184 11.18 10.46 -8.25
CA MET A 184 11.16 9.38 -9.24
C MET A 184 10.00 9.54 -10.23
N PRO A 185 10.19 9.12 -11.51
CA PRO A 185 9.10 9.06 -12.48
C PRO A 185 7.95 8.17 -12.00
N LEU A 186 6.72 8.50 -12.39
CA LEU A 186 5.55 7.68 -12.09
C LEU A 186 5.47 6.50 -13.06
N PRO A 187 4.87 5.36 -12.65
CA PRO A 187 4.42 4.33 -13.59
C PRO A 187 3.52 4.94 -14.66
N LYS A 188 3.53 4.38 -15.87
CA LYS A 188 2.69 4.91 -16.94
C LYS A 188 1.20 4.66 -16.69
N LYS A 189 0.86 3.52 -16.04
CA LYS A 189 -0.52 3.12 -15.80
C LYS A 189 -0.67 2.25 -14.55
N VAL A 190 -1.82 2.37 -13.90
CA VAL A 190 -2.33 1.42 -12.89
C VAL A 190 -3.63 0.83 -13.41
N TYR A 191 -3.72 -0.49 -13.47
CA TYR A 191 -4.94 -1.20 -13.82
C TYR A 191 -5.49 -1.96 -12.62
N GLY A 192 -6.67 -1.57 -12.14
CA GLY A 192 -7.32 -2.14 -10.97
C GLY A 192 -8.42 -3.14 -11.34
N HIS A 193 -8.09 -4.45 -11.36
CA HIS A 193 -9.06 -5.48 -11.69
C HIS A 193 -10.03 -5.78 -10.53
N GLY A 194 -11.17 -6.38 -10.87
CA GLY A 194 -12.18 -6.81 -9.92
C GLY A 194 -11.73 -7.98 -9.04
N TRP A 195 -12.59 -8.39 -8.12
CA TRP A 195 -12.36 -9.61 -7.34
C TRP A 195 -12.67 -10.87 -8.16
N LEU A 196 -11.87 -11.89 -7.96
CA LEU A 196 -12.25 -13.23 -8.35
C LEU A 196 -13.33 -13.74 -7.39
N ASN A 197 -14.50 -14.06 -7.94
CA ASN A 197 -15.63 -14.56 -7.18
C ASN A 197 -15.81 -16.06 -7.44
N PHE A 198 -16.23 -16.78 -6.41
CA PHE A 198 -16.66 -18.18 -6.50
C PHE A 198 -18.07 -18.27 -5.91
N ASN A 199 -19.03 -18.80 -6.69
CA ASN A 199 -20.45 -18.88 -6.33
C ASN A 199 -21.05 -17.51 -5.87
N GLY A 200 -20.64 -16.40 -6.53
CA GLY A 200 -21.13 -15.07 -6.21
C GLY A 200 -20.46 -14.39 -5.01
N GLU A 201 -19.56 -15.07 -4.32
CA GLU A 201 -18.81 -14.54 -3.19
C GLU A 201 -17.33 -14.33 -3.51
N LYS A 202 -16.70 -13.30 -2.90
CA LYS A 202 -15.27 -13.08 -3.00
C LYS A 202 -14.50 -14.31 -2.52
N MET A 203 -13.57 -14.81 -3.34
CA MET A 203 -12.61 -15.83 -2.92
C MET A 203 -11.70 -15.31 -1.81
N SER A 204 -11.59 -16.06 -0.72
CA SER A 204 -10.72 -15.70 0.41
C SER A 204 -10.30 -16.96 1.17
N LYS A 205 -9.01 -16.98 1.60
CA LYS A 205 -8.48 -18.08 2.41
C LYS A 205 -9.25 -18.27 3.72
N SER A 206 -9.69 -17.17 4.34
CA SER A 206 -10.45 -17.20 5.59
C SER A 206 -11.85 -17.80 5.43
N ARG A 207 -12.42 -17.79 4.21
CA ARG A 207 -13.72 -18.40 3.90
C ARG A 207 -13.60 -19.83 3.39
N GLY A 208 -12.40 -20.31 3.10
CA GLY A 208 -12.17 -21.68 2.59
C GLY A 208 -12.71 -21.92 1.18
N ASN A 209 -13.06 -20.86 0.43
CA ASN A 209 -13.65 -20.95 -0.92
C ASN A 209 -12.63 -20.63 -2.03
N VAL A 210 -11.34 -20.82 -1.76
CA VAL A 210 -10.27 -20.62 -2.75
C VAL A 210 -10.18 -21.85 -3.64
N VAL A 211 -10.18 -21.62 -4.96
CA VAL A 211 -9.95 -22.67 -5.95
C VAL A 211 -8.46 -22.67 -6.30
N ASP A 212 -7.83 -23.84 -6.23
CA ASP A 212 -6.42 -23.99 -6.60
C ASP A 212 -6.25 -23.85 -8.13
N PRO A 213 -5.44 -22.89 -8.60
CA PRO A 213 -5.21 -22.70 -10.04
C PRO A 213 -4.52 -23.88 -10.71
N TYR A 214 -3.75 -24.69 -9.98
CA TYR A 214 -3.13 -25.90 -10.53
C TYR A 214 -4.18 -26.96 -10.89
N ILE A 215 -5.16 -27.16 -10.03
CA ILE A 215 -6.29 -28.08 -10.31
C ILE A 215 -7.05 -27.63 -11.57
N LEU A 216 -7.32 -26.32 -11.69
CA LEU A 216 -7.99 -25.78 -12.89
C LEU A 216 -7.12 -25.94 -14.15
N ALA A 217 -5.81 -25.75 -14.03
CA ALA A 217 -4.89 -25.94 -15.15
C ALA A 217 -4.80 -27.40 -15.61
N GLU A 218 -4.85 -28.35 -14.67
CA GLU A 218 -4.90 -29.78 -14.98
C GLU A 218 -6.23 -30.18 -15.65
N MET A 219 -7.35 -29.62 -15.18
CA MET A 219 -8.69 -29.94 -15.72
C MET A 219 -8.96 -29.34 -17.09
N PHE A 220 -8.55 -28.10 -17.33
CA PHE A 220 -8.95 -27.31 -18.49
C PHE A 220 -7.79 -26.89 -19.40
N GLY A 221 -6.56 -27.09 -18.97
CA GLY A 221 -5.35 -26.60 -19.63
C GLY A 221 -4.99 -25.16 -19.23
N VAL A 222 -3.70 -24.87 -19.25
CA VAL A 222 -3.13 -23.56 -18.84
C VAL A 222 -3.67 -22.41 -19.70
N ASP A 223 -3.79 -22.61 -21.01
CA ASP A 223 -4.24 -21.56 -21.93
C ASP A 223 -5.71 -21.20 -21.70
N ALA A 224 -6.56 -22.17 -21.45
CA ALA A 224 -7.96 -21.94 -21.13
C ALA A 224 -8.12 -21.16 -19.82
N LEU A 225 -7.35 -21.53 -18.78
CA LEU A 225 -7.34 -20.82 -17.51
C LEU A 225 -6.87 -19.38 -17.65
N ARG A 226 -5.76 -19.16 -18.39
CA ARG A 226 -5.23 -17.81 -18.63
C ARG A 226 -6.21 -16.94 -19.41
N PHE A 227 -6.82 -17.49 -20.45
CA PHE A 227 -7.85 -16.79 -21.24
C PHE A 227 -9.06 -16.41 -20.37
N PHE A 228 -9.54 -17.34 -19.53
CA PHE A 228 -10.64 -17.08 -18.61
C PHE A 228 -10.31 -15.90 -17.66
N LEU A 229 -9.13 -15.92 -17.04
CA LEU A 229 -8.71 -14.85 -16.16
C LEU A 229 -8.63 -13.49 -16.89
N LEU A 230 -7.99 -13.44 -18.06
CA LEU A 230 -7.89 -12.21 -18.85
C LEU A 230 -9.23 -11.65 -19.29
N ARG A 231 -10.22 -12.51 -19.54
CA ARG A 231 -11.57 -12.09 -19.95
C ARG A 231 -12.42 -11.60 -18.77
N THR A 232 -12.12 -12.06 -17.56
CA THR A 232 -12.93 -11.79 -16.35
C THR A 232 -12.58 -10.44 -15.71
N PHE A 233 -11.43 -9.89 -16.07
CA PHE A 233 -10.91 -8.62 -15.53
C PHE A 233 -11.36 -7.39 -16.31
#